data_3fc9eb620dea5495117ec0b33aaa6a37
#
_entry.id   3fc9eb620dea5495117ec0b33aaa6a37
#
_cell.length_a   1.000
_cell.length_b   1.000
_cell.length_c   1.000
_cell.angle_alpha   90.00
_cell.angle_beta   90.00
_cell.angle_gamma   90.00
#
_symmetry.space_group_name_H-M   'P 1'
#
loop_
_entity.id
_entity.type
_entity.pdbx_description
1 polymer ?
#
loop_
_entity_poly.entity_id
_entity_poly.type
_entity_poly.pdbx_seq_one_letter_code
_entity_poly.pdbx_strand_id
1 'polypeptide(L)'
;MKVGVDLRFAHNLRFPSDANRTGQLVFNHNETANRVFDPVKNQFVQTGGLDLASFLLGEVSHFERFASTSQTAAESQKRFFLYAQDQFRMSSKLTVTYGIRWEDYLPESVNAKGNGGFANQEQGVIRVGGFGPYGLNGNIRNYLGAFGPRLGIAYQVRPKTVVRIGYGRSFDIGVFGSNFGHAVTQNLPVLVHQAIGAHDLNSASINDNVAVYQMDSATGPPPAQFPAVSANGTIPLRGPQNSVDPRIRPTVQRPAAIDMWNATVEHQLTSTMTVEVSYIGNKGTHGFAGDGPTYNANQRSIVGFGNPLIAPDSRRPFFNRFTYSDCSVSLGVCGLASVLPADQLTCCSSDMGNYFGMDASSNYNALQLKVEKRISQGLQFVSHYTFSRARFYDSNYFAIDPKIAYGPMNVNRNHVWVTNVLYELPFGKGKKYMGDANTLTDYVIGGWRLTSVTNWSGGLPWTASYKDCGSDQDVGVCRPDRSSGAFSLGVKRVNGFLTYFTPVAELATNGASSGMFARPAAGTLGNIGMDSFRGPHLFTSNLSLAKNFRITERYKAEFRMDANNIFNHPVMGFNYTQGNACIDCVGTDAGRITNIENNTSMRLLTFGLRFSF
;
A
#
# COMPACT_ATOMS: atom_id res chain seq x y z
N MET A 1 9.60 19.19 -35.32
CA MET A 1 9.92 19.63 -33.94
C MET A 1 8.64 20.12 -33.27
N LYS A 2 8.46 19.77 -31.97
CA LYS A 2 7.35 20.24 -31.13
C LYS A 2 7.94 20.90 -29.88
N VAL A 3 7.45 22.09 -29.55
CA VAL A 3 7.84 22.84 -28.35
C VAL A 3 6.55 23.25 -27.66
N GLY A 4 6.52 23.22 -26.33
CA GLY A 4 5.33 23.64 -25.62
C GLY A 4 5.59 23.95 -24.16
N VAL A 5 4.59 24.59 -23.58
CA VAL A 5 4.49 24.98 -22.17
C VAL A 5 3.23 24.34 -21.60
N ASP A 6 3.34 23.82 -20.38
CA ASP A 6 2.20 23.29 -19.63
C ASP A 6 2.17 23.97 -18.27
N LEU A 7 1.10 24.73 -18.02
CA LEU A 7 0.89 25.47 -16.77
C LEU A 7 -0.26 24.83 -16.03
N ARG A 8 -0.03 24.47 -14.77
CA ARG A 8 -1.06 23.87 -13.93
C ARG A 8 -1.16 24.64 -12.61
N PHE A 9 -2.39 24.97 -12.27
CA PHE A 9 -2.74 25.62 -11.02
C PHE A 9 -3.67 24.67 -10.27
N ALA A 10 -3.14 23.99 -9.28
CA ALA A 10 -3.90 23.10 -8.43
C ALA A 10 -4.36 23.84 -7.17
N HIS A 11 -5.65 23.79 -6.90
CA HIS A 11 -6.24 24.27 -5.66
C HIS A 11 -7.01 23.13 -5.02
N ASN A 12 -6.85 22.96 -3.73
CA ASN A 12 -7.57 21.98 -2.97
C ASN A 12 -8.14 22.63 -1.71
N LEU A 13 -9.46 22.67 -1.63
CA LEU A 13 -10.19 22.99 -0.43
C LEU A 13 -10.64 21.67 0.18
N ARG A 14 -10.03 21.30 1.29
CA ARG A 14 -10.42 20.11 2.01
C ARG A 14 -10.97 20.48 3.37
N PHE A 15 -12.14 19.96 3.68
CA PHE A 15 -12.64 20.05 5.05
C PHE A 15 -11.62 19.38 5.98
N PRO A 16 -11.26 20.03 7.09
CA PRO A 16 -10.10 19.66 7.87
C PRO A 16 -10.14 18.29 8.51
N SER A 17 -11.27 17.60 8.58
CA SER A 17 -11.31 16.28 9.19
C SER A 17 -11.91 15.22 8.29
N ASP A 18 -11.33 14.03 8.34
CA ASP A 18 -11.82 12.86 7.62
C ASP A 18 -12.84 12.05 8.41
N ALA A 19 -12.85 12.16 9.75
CA ALA A 19 -13.67 11.33 10.64
C ALA A 19 -14.06 12.08 11.91
N ASN A 20 -15.08 11.58 12.60
CA ASN A 20 -15.45 11.94 13.95
C ASN A 20 -15.60 13.45 14.24
N ARG A 21 -16.08 14.24 13.29
CA ARG A 21 -16.26 15.70 13.47
C ARG A 21 -17.30 16.04 14.53
N THR A 22 -18.33 15.23 14.63
CA THR A 22 -19.40 15.36 15.64
C THR A 22 -19.05 14.72 16.97
N GLY A 23 -18.00 13.90 16.98
CA GLY A 23 -17.56 13.12 18.12
C GLY A 23 -17.90 11.63 17.98
N GLN A 24 -17.00 10.80 18.46
CA GLN A 24 -17.20 9.37 18.67
C GLN A 24 -17.20 9.12 20.17
N LEU A 25 -18.20 8.39 20.64
CA LEU A 25 -18.37 7.98 22.02
C LEU A 25 -18.15 6.49 22.12
N VAL A 26 -17.33 6.06 23.05
CA VAL A 26 -17.13 4.65 23.37
C VAL A 26 -17.55 4.40 24.80
N PHE A 27 -18.23 3.29 25.05
CA PHE A 27 -18.71 2.86 26.33
C PHE A 27 -18.12 1.49 26.65
N ASN A 28 -17.37 1.39 27.72
CA ASN A 28 -16.80 0.16 28.22
C ASN A 28 -17.49 -0.28 29.52
N HIS A 29 -17.34 -1.53 29.87
CA HIS A 29 -17.85 -2.06 31.14
C HIS A 29 -17.15 -1.47 32.37
N ASN A 30 -16.02 -0.79 32.20
CA ASN A 30 -15.18 -0.28 33.26
C ASN A 30 -15.88 0.70 34.16
N GLU A 31 -16.70 1.62 33.63
CA GLU A 31 -17.40 2.67 34.38
C GLU A 31 -18.50 2.12 35.27
N THR A 32 -19.05 0.94 34.96
CA THR A 32 -20.07 0.24 35.74
C THR A 32 -19.55 -0.97 36.50
N ALA A 33 -18.23 -1.24 36.45
CA ALA A 33 -17.61 -2.35 37.14
C ALA A 33 -17.30 -2.04 38.60
N ASN A 34 -17.34 -3.08 39.45
CA ASN A 34 -16.89 -2.98 40.82
C ASN A 34 -15.35 -3.10 40.87
N ARG A 35 -14.71 -2.12 41.50
CA ARG A 35 -13.27 -2.05 41.68
C ARG A 35 -12.89 -2.52 43.06
N VAL A 36 -12.17 -3.64 43.12
CA VAL A 36 -11.73 -4.25 44.41
C VAL A 36 -10.22 -4.31 44.44
N PHE A 37 -9.62 -3.87 45.53
CA PHE A 37 -8.17 -4.02 45.72
C PHE A 37 -7.82 -5.49 45.99
N ASP A 38 -6.97 -6.08 45.17
CA ASP A 38 -6.42 -7.43 45.35
C ASP A 38 -5.09 -7.32 46.14
N PRO A 39 -5.05 -7.68 47.40
CA PRO A 39 -3.85 -7.56 48.23
C PRO A 39 -2.76 -8.55 47.83
N VAL A 40 -3.11 -9.63 47.13
CA VAL A 40 -2.13 -10.64 46.67
C VAL A 40 -1.35 -10.13 45.47
N LYS A 41 -2.03 -9.43 44.56
CA LYS A 41 -1.42 -8.85 43.36
C LYS A 41 -0.96 -7.41 43.60
N ASN A 42 -1.27 -6.83 44.77
CA ASN A 42 -1.01 -5.43 45.10
C ASN A 42 -1.51 -4.46 44.00
N GLN A 43 -2.70 -4.75 43.45
CA GLN A 43 -3.34 -3.95 42.41
C GLN A 43 -4.86 -3.98 42.55
N PHE A 44 -5.53 -3.00 41.97
CA PHE A 44 -6.96 -3.04 41.82
C PHE A 44 -7.39 -4.02 40.74
N VAL A 45 -8.34 -4.86 40.99
CA VAL A 45 -8.98 -5.79 40.05
C VAL A 45 -10.40 -5.36 39.82
N GLN A 46 -10.81 -5.43 38.60
CA GLN A 46 -12.17 -5.11 38.20
C GLN A 46 -13.03 -6.36 38.11
N THR A 47 -14.24 -6.28 38.56
CA THR A 47 -15.21 -7.37 38.49
C THR A 47 -16.59 -6.86 38.06
N GLY A 48 -17.20 -7.56 37.12
CA GLY A 48 -18.51 -7.19 36.60
C GLY A 48 -18.44 -5.99 35.65
N GLY A 49 -19.51 -5.22 35.59
CA GLY A 49 -19.72 -4.15 34.62
C GLY A 49 -20.24 -4.65 33.28
N LEU A 50 -20.92 -3.77 32.55
CA LEU A 50 -21.46 -4.05 31.23
C LEU A 50 -21.37 -2.79 30.37
N ASP A 51 -20.86 -2.91 29.14
CA ASP A 51 -20.77 -1.82 28.17
C ASP A 51 -22.15 -1.16 27.93
N LEU A 52 -23.19 -1.98 27.84
CA LEU A 52 -24.57 -1.50 27.69
C LEU A 52 -25.07 -0.73 28.94
N ALA A 53 -24.65 -1.12 30.14
CA ALA A 53 -25.02 -0.38 31.36
C ALA A 53 -24.35 0.99 31.36
N SER A 54 -23.07 1.08 31.01
CA SER A 54 -22.37 2.35 30.88
C SER A 54 -23.03 3.27 29.83
N PHE A 55 -23.48 2.70 28.71
CA PHE A 55 -24.24 3.44 27.70
C PHE A 55 -25.57 3.95 28.24
N LEU A 56 -26.35 3.10 28.93
CA LEU A 56 -27.66 3.49 29.48
C LEU A 56 -27.56 4.53 30.59
N LEU A 57 -26.45 4.53 31.32
CA LEU A 57 -26.16 5.54 32.36
C LEU A 57 -25.50 6.80 31.79
N GLY A 58 -25.12 6.79 30.49
CA GLY A 58 -24.43 7.89 29.84
C GLY A 58 -22.98 8.09 30.25
N GLU A 59 -22.35 7.05 30.81
CA GLU A 59 -20.96 7.04 31.29
C GLU A 59 -19.98 6.83 30.12
N VAL A 60 -19.48 7.90 29.55
CA VAL A 60 -18.58 7.83 28.38
C VAL A 60 -17.17 7.44 28.79
N SER A 61 -16.68 6.29 28.31
CA SER A 61 -15.35 5.79 28.60
C SER A 61 -14.26 6.45 27.75
N HIS A 62 -14.58 6.76 26.50
CA HIS A 62 -13.68 7.42 25.57
C HIS A 62 -14.47 8.34 24.65
N PHE A 63 -13.92 9.53 24.44
CA PHE A 63 -14.45 10.52 23.51
C PHE A 63 -13.34 10.96 22.55
N GLU A 64 -13.62 10.98 21.27
CA GLU A 64 -12.71 11.56 20.30
C GLU A 64 -13.44 12.38 19.24
N ARG A 65 -12.79 13.43 18.77
CA ARG A 65 -13.24 14.21 17.60
C ARG A 65 -12.10 14.94 16.94
N PHE A 66 -12.29 15.26 15.67
CA PHE A 66 -11.47 16.25 15.00
C PHE A 66 -12.14 17.62 15.07
N ALA A 67 -11.42 18.61 15.56
CA ALA A 67 -11.86 20.00 15.62
C ALA A 67 -10.97 20.90 14.78
N SER A 68 -11.55 21.90 14.13
CA SER A 68 -10.83 22.80 13.23
C SER A 68 -11.05 24.26 13.56
N THR A 69 -9.99 25.08 13.44
CA THR A 69 -10.06 26.53 13.57
C THR A 69 -10.56 27.22 12.29
N SER A 70 -10.53 26.51 11.15
CA SER A 70 -10.87 27.09 9.86
C SER A 70 -11.72 26.12 9.03
N GLN A 71 -12.76 26.65 8.40
CA GLN A 71 -13.57 25.93 7.42
C GLN A 71 -13.15 26.20 5.98
N THR A 72 -12.22 27.16 5.77
CA THR A 72 -11.79 27.63 4.46
C THR A 72 -10.30 27.41 4.21
N ALA A 73 -9.63 26.63 5.07
CA ALA A 73 -8.23 26.31 4.86
C ALA A 73 -8.06 25.51 3.56
N ALA A 74 -7.22 26.01 2.70
CA ALA A 74 -6.96 25.43 1.39
C ALA A 74 -5.48 25.53 1.05
N GLU A 75 -5.00 24.61 0.26
CA GLU A 75 -3.67 24.63 -0.33
C GLU A 75 -3.71 24.84 -1.83
N SER A 76 -2.65 25.40 -2.35
CA SER A 76 -2.46 25.59 -3.79
C SER A 76 -1.05 25.24 -4.20
N GLN A 77 -0.91 24.74 -5.41
CA GLN A 77 0.37 24.46 -6.02
C GLN A 77 0.39 24.93 -7.47
N LYS A 78 1.47 25.60 -7.84
CA LYS A 78 1.75 25.99 -9.23
C LYS A 78 2.76 25.03 -9.82
N ARG A 79 2.53 24.60 -11.06
CA ARG A 79 3.45 23.74 -11.81
C ARG A 79 3.73 24.38 -13.15
N PHE A 80 5.00 24.46 -13.50
CA PHE A 80 5.47 25.07 -14.74
C PHE A 80 6.36 24.08 -15.49
N PHE A 81 5.95 23.69 -16.68
CA PHE A 81 6.67 22.69 -17.45
C PHE A 81 6.98 23.20 -18.85
N LEU A 82 8.21 22.99 -19.29
CA LEU A 82 8.69 23.28 -20.64
C LEU A 82 9.12 21.99 -21.31
N TYR A 83 8.84 21.85 -22.58
CA TYR A 83 9.34 20.72 -23.33
C TYR A 83 9.70 21.06 -24.78
N ALA A 84 10.68 20.36 -25.29
CA ALA A 84 11.04 20.35 -26.71
C ALA A 84 11.25 18.88 -27.13
N GLN A 85 10.66 18.50 -28.25
CA GLN A 85 10.77 17.15 -28.81
C GLN A 85 10.81 17.21 -30.33
N ASP A 86 11.61 16.34 -30.92
CA ASP A 86 11.64 16.15 -32.36
C ASP A 86 11.55 14.67 -32.71
N GLN A 87 10.99 14.41 -33.87
CA GLN A 87 10.96 13.08 -34.48
C GLN A 87 11.59 13.17 -35.85
N PHE A 88 12.76 12.60 -35.99
CA PHE A 88 13.56 12.66 -37.19
C PHE A 88 13.60 11.30 -37.89
N ARG A 89 13.13 11.28 -39.13
CA ARG A 89 13.22 10.10 -39.98
C ARG A 89 14.54 10.14 -40.73
N MET A 90 15.56 9.46 -40.18
CA MET A 90 16.91 9.43 -40.76
C MET A 90 16.97 8.67 -42.09
N SER A 91 16.10 7.64 -42.24
CA SER A 91 15.98 6.87 -43.50
C SER A 91 14.56 6.26 -43.60
N SER A 92 14.27 5.57 -44.68
CA SER A 92 13.03 4.80 -44.82
C SER A 92 12.86 3.71 -43.74
N LYS A 93 13.98 3.30 -43.11
CA LYS A 93 14.01 2.21 -42.12
C LYS A 93 14.31 2.68 -40.70
N LEU A 94 14.76 3.92 -40.47
CA LEU A 94 15.21 4.41 -39.18
C LEU A 94 14.52 5.71 -38.81
N THR A 95 13.82 5.68 -37.71
CA THR A 95 13.22 6.86 -37.08
C THR A 95 13.78 7.01 -35.68
N VAL A 96 14.20 8.23 -35.35
CA VAL A 96 14.68 8.62 -34.01
C VAL A 96 13.77 9.71 -33.45
N THR A 97 13.32 9.54 -32.25
CA THR A 97 12.58 10.53 -31.47
C THR A 97 13.44 10.93 -30.29
N TYR A 98 13.65 12.22 -30.08
CA TYR A 98 14.40 12.72 -28.93
C TYR A 98 13.76 13.99 -28.39
N GLY A 99 13.95 14.24 -27.11
CA GLY A 99 13.39 15.43 -26.49
C GLY A 99 13.82 15.55 -25.04
N ILE A 100 13.47 16.69 -24.49
CA ILE A 100 13.67 16.98 -23.07
C ILE A 100 12.44 17.70 -22.55
N ARG A 101 12.09 17.42 -21.31
CA ARG A 101 11.06 18.13 -20.54
C ARG A 101 11.68 18.60 -19.23
N TRP A 102 11.56 19.88 -18.93
CA TRP A 102 11.88 20.42 -17.63
C TRP A 102 10.59 20.66 -16.87
N GLU A 103 10.58 20.23 -15.61
CA GLU A 103 9.39 20.29 -14.77
C GLU A 103 9.70 21.01 -13.46
N ASP A 104 8.99 22.09 -13.19
CA ASP A 104 9.05 22.83 -11.96
C ASP A 104 7.74 22.64 -11.18
N TYR A 105 7.85 21.97 -10.05
CA TYR A 105 6.78 21.78 -9.08
C TYR A 105 7.02 22.74 -7.92
N LEU A 106 6.52 23.98 -8.02
CA LEU A 106 6.70 24.93 -6.96
C LEU A 106 6.15 24.38 -5.63
N PRO A 107 6.77 24.70 -4.49
CA PRO A 107 6.26 24.29 -3.20
C PRO A 107 4.80 24.71 -3.00
N GLU A 108 4.02 23.83 -2.40
CA GLU A 108 2.64 24.15 -2.06
C GLU A 108 2.59 25.30 -1.06
N SER A 109 1.51 26.05 -1.10
CA SER A 109 1.24 27.18 -0.22
C SER A 109 -0.18 27.14 0.30
N VAL A 110 -0.37 27.57 1.53
CA VAL A 110 -1.71 27.76 2.10
C VAL A 110 -2.35 29.04 1.58
N ASN A 111 -3.68 29.10 1.58
CA ASN A 111 -4.44 30.20 0.99
C ASN A 111 -4.44 31.48 1.85
N ALA A 112 -4.17 31.35 3.17
CA ALA A 112 -4.13 32.49 4.08
C ALA A 112 -3.20 32.22 5.27
N LYS A 113 -2.82 33.30 5.96
CA LYS A 113 -2.06 33.25 7.20
C LYS A 113 -2.77 32.38 8.23
N GLY A 114 -2.05 31.37 8.76
CA GLY A 114 -2.57 30.45 9.77
C GLY A 114 -3.40 29.28 9.22
N ASN A 115 -3.66 29.22 7.92
CA ASN A 115 -4.46 28.16 7.31
C ASN A 115 -3.66 26.88 7.02
N GLY A 116 -2.55 26.65 7.68
CA GLY A 116 -1.80 25.40 7.60
C GLY A 116 -0.44 25.45 8.26
N GLY A 117 0.10 24.28 8.51
CA GLY A 117 1.38 24.09 9.17
C GLY A 117 2.30 23.11 8.43
N PHE A 118 3.57 23.44 8.37
CA PHE A 118 4.63 22.68 7.73
C PHE A 118 5.52 22.08 8.83
N ALA A 119 5.30 20.81 9.16
CA ALA A 119 6.06 20.16 10.21
C ALA A 119 7.52 19.94 9.78
N ASN A 120 8.43 20.36 10.64
CA ASN A 120 9.87 20.19 10.46
C ASN A 120 10.46 19.40 11.63
N GLN A 121 10.94 18.20 11.33
CA GLN A 121 11.45 17.28 12.35
C GLN A 121 12.79 17.71 12.93
N GLU A 122 13.68 18.30 12.12
CA GLU A 122 15.01 18.70 12.58
C GLU A 122 14.93 19.80 13.63
N GLN A 123 13.98 20.70 13.47
CA GLN A 123 13.74 21.82 14.42
C GLN A 123 12.76 21.44 15.54
N GLY A 124 12.04 20.32 15.41
CA GLY A 124 11.02 19.93 16.38
C GLY A 124 9.81 20.87 16.41
N VAL A 125 9.47 21.52 15.31
CA VAL A 125 8.41 22.54 15.22
C VAL A 125 7.54 22.35 13.98
N ILE A 126 6.34 22.91 14.06
CA ILE A 126 5.48 23.18 12.92
C ILE A 126 5.66 24.66 12.55
N ARG A 127 6.10 24.94 11.36
CA ARG A 127 6.18 26.30 10.79
C ARG A 127 4.81 26.68 10.28
N VAL A 128 4.22 27.70 10.85
CA VAL A 128 2.86 28.13 10.49
C VAL A 128 2.91 29.06 9.29
N GLY A 129 2.17 28.76 8.24
CA GLY A 129 2.15 29.54 7.01
C GLY A 129 1.73 30.99 7.27
N GLY A 130 2.58 31.94 6.84
CA GLY A 130 2.36 33.38 6.98
C GLY A 130 2.64 33.98 8.36
N PHE A 131 3.19 33.21 9.32
CA PHE A 131 3.56 33.69 10.63
C PHE A 131 5.09 33.84 10.80
N GLY A 132 5.53 34.80 11.57
CA GLY A 132 6.95 35.08 11.81
C GLY A 132 7.72 35.28 10.48
N PRO A 133 8.87 34.62 10.30
CA PRO A 133 9.65 34.70 9.07
C PRO A 133 9.15 33.81 7.94
N TYR A 134 8.07 33.01 8.16
CA TYR A 134 7.63 32.02 7.20
C TYR A 134 6.63 32.56 6.19
N GLY A 135 6.88 32.33 4.90
CA GLY A 135 5.90 32.55 3.84
C GLY A 135 4.73 31.58 3.92
N LEU A 136 3.74 31.76 3.05
CA LEU A 136 2.58 30.85 2.96
C LEU A 136 2.94 29.40 2.60
N ASN A 137 4.17 29.14 2.20
CA ASN A 137 4.71 27.81 1.90
C ASN A 137 5.64 27.24 3.00
N GLY A 138 5.66 27.85 4.20
CA GLY A 138 6.52 27.43 5.32
C GLY A 138 8.02 27.49 5.02
N ASN A 139 8.45 28.28 4.01
CA ASN A 139 9.82 28.37 3.49
C ASN A 139 10.39 27.03 3.00
N ILE A 140 9.53 26.16 2.46
CA ILE A 140 9.99 24.97 1.72
C ILE A 140 10.65 25.44 0.43
N ARG A 141 11.83 24.90 0.14
CA ARG A 141 12.61 25.26 -1.04
C ARG A 141 12.17 24.50 -2.27
N ASN A 142 12.20 25.16 -3.41
CA ASN A 142 11.94 24.57 -4.70
C ASN A 142 13.10 23.70 -5.20
N TYR A 143 12.82 22.75 -6.08
CA TYR A 143 13.78 21.89 -6.75
C TYR A 143 13.72 22.08 -8.27
N LEU A 144 14.74 22.72 -8.85
CA LEU A 144 14.79 23.06 -10.27
C LEU A 144 15.47 22.00 -11.16
N GLY A 145 15.93 20.89 -10.56
CA GLY A 145 16.71 19.85 -11.27
C GLY A 145 15.86 18.77 -11.94
N ALA A 146 14.55 18.97 -12.14
CA ALA A 146 13.69 17.96 -12.72
C ALA A 146 13.72 17.99 -14.27
N PHE A 147 14.80 17.47 -14.84
CA PHE A 147 14.97 17.31 -16.30
C PHE A 147 14.64 15.88 -16.71
N GLY A 148 13.67 15.72 -17.61
CA GLY A 148 13.18 14.46 -18.15
C GLY A 148 13.58 14.26 -19.62
N PRO A 149 14.78 13.72 -19.91
CA PRO A 149 15.15 13.36 -21.27
C PRO A 149 14.29 12.20 -21.79
N ARG A 150 14.10 12.15 -23.10
CA ARG A 150 13.38 11.10 -23.84
C ARG A 150 14.13 10.73 -25.08
N LEU A 151 14.25 9.44 -25.34
CA LEU A 151 14.85 8.88 -26.54
C LEU A 151 14.01 7.70 -27.03
N GLY A 152 13.71 7.68 -28.30
CA GLY A 152 13.06 6.56 -28.98
C GLY A 152 13.74 6.26 -30.31
N ILE A 153 14.02 4.99 -30.56
CA ILE A 153 14.59 4.52 -31.81
C ILE A 153 13.71 3.41 -32.36
N ALA A 154 13.29 3.51 -33.61
CA ALA A 154 12.61 2.45 -34.34
C ALA A 154 13.38 2.13 -35.60
N TYR A 155 13.88 0.91 -35.70
CA TYR A 155 14.71 0.47 -36.81
C TYR A 155 14.17 -0.81 -37.45
N GLN A 156 13.84 -0.73 -38.72
CA GLN A 156 13.47 -1.88 -39.55
C GLN A 156 14.73 -2.59 -40.04
N VAL A 157 15.20 -3.58 -39.27
CA VAL A 157 16.42 -4.35 -39.59
C VAL A 157 16.25 -5.17 -40.88
N ARG A 158 15.05 -5.76 -41.05
CA ARG A 158 14.63 -6.54 -42.22
C ARG A 158 13.15 -6.21 -42.54
N PRO A 159 12.63 -6.56 -43.72
CA PRO A 159 11.24 -6.27 -44.09
C PRO A 159 10.20 -6.75 -43.08
N LYS A 160 10.50 -7.82 -42.37
CA LYS A 160 9.59 -8.43 -41.35
C LYS A 160 10.09 -8.28 -39.92
N THR A 161 11.16 -7.53 -39.68
CA THR A 161 11.75 -7.41 -38.32
C THR A 161 11.99 -5.96 -37.98
N VAL A 162 11.42 -5.53 -36.87
CA VAL A 162 11.58 -4.19 -36.33
C VAL A 162 12.15 -4.28 -34.90
N VAL A 163 13.16 -3.46 -34.65
CA VAL A 163 13.71 -3.24 -33.31
C VAL A 163 13.28 -1.87 -32.82
N ARG A 164 12.78 -1.80 -31.58
CA ARG A 164 12.44 -0.54 -30.91
C ARG A 164 13.21 -0.44 -29.60
N ILE A 165 13.81 0.72 -29.36
CA ILE A 165 14.49 1.04 -28.10
C ILE A 165 13.91 2.35 -27.60
N GLY A 166 13.56 2.40 -26.32
CA GLY A 166 13.05 3.59 -25.69
C GLY A 166 13.72 3.84 -24.35
N TYR A 167 13.89 5.11 -24.03
CA TYR A 167 14.27 5.60 -22.73
C TYR A 167 13.49 6.88 -22.42
N GLY A 168 13.07 7.05 -21.17
CA GLY A 168 12.46 8.28 -20.72
C GLY A 168 12.54 8.43 -19.21
N ARG A 169 12.70 9.66 -18.77
CA ARG A 169 12.58 10.04 -17.37
C ARG A 169 11.37 10.92 -17.18
N SER A 170 10.57 10.62 -16.16
CA SER A 170 9.41 11.41 -15.75
C SER A 170 9.44 11.67 -14.26
N PHE A 171 8.71 12.70 -13.85
CA PHE A 171 8.63 13.13 -12.46
C PHE A 171 7.19 13.16 -12.00
N ASP A 172 6.99 12.97 -10.69
CA ASP A 172 5.70 13.11 -10.04
C ASP A 172 5.90 13.41 -8.55
N ILE A 173 4.94 14.12 -7.97
CA ILE A 173 4.90 14.41 -6.54
C ILE A 173 3.73 13.71 -5.84
N GLY A 174 3.02 12.84 -6.53
CA GLY A 174 1.81 12.22 -6.06
C GLY A 174 0.55 13.06 -6.31
N VAL A 175 -0.58 12.58 -5.82
CA VAL A 175 -1.87 13.23 -5.98
C VAL A 175 -1.95 14.44 -5.06
N PHE A 176 -2.03 15.63 -5.67
CA PHE A 176 -2.24 16.87 -4.93
C PHE A 176 -3.62 16.86 -4.26
N GLY A 177 -3.66 17.24 -3.00
CA GLY A 177 -4.89 17.19 -2.20
C GLY A 177 -5.17 15.81 -1.56
N SER A 178 -4.35 14.81 -1.81
CA SER A 178 -4.43 13.49 -1.17
C SER A 178 -3.11 13.19 -0.44
N ASN A 179 -2.17 12.54 -1.11
CA ASN A 179 -0.91 12.14 -0.47
C ASN A 179 0.02 13.32 -0.19
N PHE A 180 -0.18 14.44 -0.84
CA PHE A 180 0.74 15.55 -0.82
C PHE A 180 0.15 16.84 -0.24
N GLY A 181 -0.98 17.35 -0.72
CA GLY A 181 -1.49 18.66 -0.36
C GLY A 181 -2.06 18.74 1.07
N HIS A 182 -3.03 17.92 1.38
CA HIS A 182 -3.78 18.05 2.63
C HIS A 182 -2.97 17.80 3.92
N ALA A 183 -1.75 17.30 3.82
CA ALA A 183 -0.87 17.18 4.97
C ALA A 183 -0.51 18.54 5.62
N VAL A 184 -0.76 19.64 4.95
CA VAL A 184 -0.50 21.00 5.45
C VAL A 184 -1.74 21.58 6.12
N THR A 185 -2.93 21.38 5.55
CA THR A 185 -4.20 21.87 6.09
C THR A 185 -4.81 20.94 7.15
N GLN A 186 -4.50 19.65 7.08
CA GLN A 186 -4.82 18.67 8.15
C GLN A 186 -3.73 18.61 9.21
N ASN A 187 -3.21 19.76 9.61
CA ASN A 187 -2.16 19.90 10.59
C ASN A 187 -2.42 21.11 11.49
N LEU A 188 -1.67 21.22 12.57
CA LEU A 188 -1.71 22.43 13.39
C LEU A 188 -1.27 23.66 12.56
N PRO A 189 -1.86 24.83 12.77
CA PRO A 189 -2.87 25.16 13.78
C PRO A 189 -4.32 24.93 13.34
N VAL A 190 -4.56 24.37 12.17
CA VAL A 190 -5.90 24.26 11.57
C VAL A 190 -6.71 23.15 12.20
N LEU A 191 -6.10 21.99 12.40
CA LEU A 191 -6.79 20.77 12.85
C LEU A 191 -6.16 20.23 14.14
N VAL A 192 -7.00 19.86 15.10
CA VAL A 192 -6.62 19.06 16.26
C VAL A 192 -7.46 17.79 16.32
N HIS A 193 -6.85 16.72 16.78
CA HIS A 193 -7.52 15.49 17.18
C HIS A 193 -7.64 15.49 18.71
N GLN A 194 -8.84 15.67 19.21
CA GLN A 194 -9.14 15.55 20.64
C GLN A 194 -9.51 14.10 20.91
N ALA A 195 -8.69 13.40 21.69
CA ALA A 195 -8.96 12.07 22.19
C ALA A 195 -8.81 12.08 23.70
N ILE A 196 -9.88 11.73 24.43
CA ILE A 196 -9.93 11.72 25.88
C ILE A 196 -10.44 10.36 26.29
N GLY A 197 -9.63 9.60 27.02
CA GLY A 197 -10.02 8.31 27.59
C GLY A 197 -10.17 8.39 29.09
N ALA A 198 -11.07 7.58 29.65
CA ALA A 198 -11.02 7.25 31.06
C ALA A 198 -9.68 6.55 31.35
N HIS A 199 -9.09 6.82 32.51
CA HIS A 199 -7.83 6.23 32.88
C HIS A 199 -7.94 4.70 32.95
N ASP A 200 -6.91 4.01 32.45
CA ASP A 200 -6.84 2.55 32.48
C ASP A 200 -6.71 2.07 33.94
N LEU A 201 -7.34 0.95 34.21
CA LEU A 201 -7.36 0.28 35.53
C LEU A 201 -5.98 -0.08 36.10
N ASN A 202 -4.98 -0.22 35.24
CA ASN A 202 -3.62 -0.51 35.66
C ASN A 202 -2.86 0.71 36.18
N SER A 203 -3.47 1.89 36.12
CA SER A 203 -2.88 3.06 36.75
C SER A 203 -3.19 3.06 38.25
N ALA A 204 -2.27 3.51 39.06
CA ALA A 204 -2.48 3.69 40.52
C ALA A 204 -3.40 4.90 40.85
N SER A 205 -4.01 5.49 39.85
CA SER A 205 -4.91 6.65 39.98
C SER A 205 -6.26 6.24 40.56
N ILE A 206 -6.75 7.00 41.52
CA ILE A 206 -8.07 6.81 42.13
C ILE A 206 -9.23 7.07 41.18
N ASN A 207 -9.00 7.62 40.02
CA ASN A 207 -10.03 8.05 39.06
C ASN A 207 -10.23 7.06 37.90
N ASP A 208 -9.74 5.84 38.00
CA ASP A 208 -9.66 4.89 36.88
C ASP A 208 -11.01 4.33 36.39
N ASN A 209 -12.11 4.61 37.09
CA ASN A 209 -13.46 4.20 36.67
C ASN A 209 -14.38 5.43 36.49
N VAL A 210 -13.83 6.61 36.36
CA VAL A 210 -14.61 7.82 36.17
C VAL A 210 -14.79 8.05 34.66
N ALA A 211 -16.04 8.16 34.24
CA ALA A 211 -16.37 8.54 32.87
C ALA A 211 -15.67 9.85 32.48
N VAL A 212 -15.25 9.95 31.22
CA VAL A 212 -14.66 11.17 30.64
C VAL A 212 -15.64 12.34 30.81
N TYR A 213 -16.90 12.07 30.57
CA TYR A 213 -18.06 12.92 30.91
C TYR A 213 -19.34 12.09 30.84
N GLN A 214 -20.43 12.61 31.42
CA GLN A 214 -21.75 12.01 31.30
C GLN A 214 -22.53 12.63 30.15
N MET A 215 -23.26 11.82 29.38
CA MET A 215 -24.00 12.28 28.20
C MET A 215 -25.09 13.30 28.53
N ASP A 216 -25.65 13.25 29.74
CA ASP A 216 -26.66 14.22 30.24
C ASP A 216 -26.02 15.47 30.86
N SER A 217 -24.68 15.54 30.87
CA SER A 217 -23.98 16.71 31.40
C SER A 217 -24.31 17.96 30.57
N ALA A 218 -24.75 19.01 31.27
CA ALA A 218 -25.04 20.30 30.63
C ALA A 218 -23.84 20.96 29.96
N THR A 219 -22.62 20.53 30.31
CA THR A 219 -21.37 21.06 29.73
C THR A 219 -20.89 20.31 28.49
N GLY A 220 -21.39 19.09 28.26
CA GLY A 220 -20.92 18.22 27.18
C GLY A 220 -19.44 17.87 27.29
N PRO A 221 -18.83 17.39 26.18
CA PRO A 221 -17.42 17.07 26.17
C PRO A 221 -16.55 18.34 26.31
N PRO A 222 -15.35 18.24 26.94
CA PRO A 222 -14.44 19.36 27.06
C PRO A 222 -14.13 20.04 25.74
N PRO A 223 -13.93 21.38 25.67
CA PRO A 223 -13.58 22.06 24.44
C PRO A 223 -12.20 21.63 23.94
N ALA A 224 -12.08 21.50 22.61
CA ALA A 224 -10.80 21.18 21.97
C ALA A 224 -9.79 22.30 22.21
N GLN A 225 -8.55 21.92 22.55
CA GLN A 225 -7.45 22.85 22.80
C GLN A 225 -6.63 23.05 21.54
N PHE A 226 -6.37 24.30 21.15
CA PHE A 226 -5.50 24.67 20.04
C PHE A 226 -4.24 25.34 20.57
N PRO A 227 -3.04 24.81 20.25
CA PRO A 227 -1.80 25.44 20.70
C PRO A 227 -1.60 26.81 20.05
N ALA A 228 -1.16 27.77 20.84
CA ALA A 228 -0.88 29.12 20.34
C ALA A 228 0.36 29.14 19.42
N VAL A 229 0.28 29.93 18.37
CA VAL A 229 1.42 30.19 17.50
C VAL A 229 2.35 31.16 18.21
N SER A 230 3.62 30.79 18.38
CA SER A 230 4.64 31.64 19.00
C SER A 230 4.98 32.86 18.14
N ALA A 231 5.61 33.87 18.74
CA ALA A 231 6.00 35.10 18.03
C ALA A 231 6.95 34.83 16.83
N ASN A 232 7.73 33.76 16.89
CA ASN A 232 8.61 33.33 15.79
C ASN A 232 7.88 32.49 14.70
N GLY A 233 6.57 32.38 14.77
CA GLY A 233 5.76 31.70 13.76
C GLY A 233 5.76 30.18 13.84
N THR A 234 6.08 29.61 15.00
CA THR A 234 6.14 28.16 15.18
C THR A 234 5.19 27.67 16.26
N ILE A 235 4.81 26.41 16.14
CA ILE A 235 4.18 25.60 17.19
C ILE A 235 5.15 24.45 17.46
N PRO A 236 5.44 24.05 18.71
CA PRO A 236 6.17 22.83 18.98
C PRO A 236 5.52 21.66 18.26
N LEU A 237 6.31 20.75 17.69
CA LEU A 237 5.78 19.51 17.07
C LEU A 237 4.93 18.73 18.06
N ARG A 238 5.17 19.00 19.31
CA ARG A 238 4.35 18.61 20.43
C ARG A 238 3.63 19.80 20.99
N GLY A 239 2.35 19.69 20.91
CA GLY A 239 1.44 20.50 21.70
C GLY A 239 0.99 19.75 22.95
N PRO A 240 0.27 20.42 23.81
CA PRO A 240 -0.55 19.79 24.82
C PRO A 240 -1.49 18.78 24.14
N GLN A 241 -2.04 17.88 24.94
CA GLN A 241 -3.12 16.94 24.57
C GLN A 241 -3.88 17.41 23.34
N ASN A 242 -4.17 16.48 22.42
CA ASN A 242 -5.08 16.73 21.32
C ASN A 242 -4.44 17.32 20.05
N SER A 243 -3.16 17.12 19.80
CA SER A 243 -2.60 17.43 18.48
C SER A 243 -2.76 16.26 17.51
N VAL A 244 -3.10 16.55 16.27
CA VAL A 244 -2.97 15.57 15.18
C VAL A 244 -1.52 15.16 15.01
N ASP A 245 -1.31 13.93 14.54
CA ASP A 245 0.00 13.48 14.14
C ASP A 245 0.61 14.45 13.13
N PRO A 246 1.75 15.08 13.44
CA PRO A 246 2.35 16.01 12.51
C PRO A 246 2.86 15.27 11.28
N ARG A 247 2.38 15.66 10.12
CA ARG A 247 2.83 15.14 8.83
C ARG A 247 4.10 15.86 8.42
N ILE A 248 5.23 15.25 8.73
CA ILE A 248 6.56 15.85 8.56
C ILE A 248 6.98 15.81 7.11
N ARG A 249 7.56 16.91 6.61
CA ARG A 249 8.00 17.05 5.22
C ARG A 249 9.45 17.44 5.10
N PRO A 250 10.13 17.08 3.99
CA PRO A 250 11.45 17.58 3.69
C PRO A 250 11.44 19.10 3.47
N THR A 251 12.57 19.75 3.77
CA THR A 251 12.76 21.19 3.56
C THR A 251 12.95 21.57 2.10
N VAL A 252 13.15 20.60 1.22
CA VAL A 252 13.22 20.77 -0.24
C VAL A 252 12.20 19.85 -0.88
N GLN A 253 11.33 20.41 -1.71
CA GLN A 253 10.34 19.64 -2.46
C GLN A 253 10.97 19.04 -3.70
N ARG A 254 11.61 17.88 -3.55
CA ARG A 254 12.17 17.13 -4.66
C ARG A 254 11.14 16.12 -5.17
N PRO A 255 10.73 16.18 -6.44
CA PRO A 255 9.77 15.21 -6.98
C PRO A 255 10.39 13.81 -7.11
N ALA A 256 9.57 12.79 -6.94
CA ALA A 256 9.92 11.44 -7.32
C ALA A 256 10.24 11.37 -8.82
N ALA A 257 11.22 10.58 -9.19
CA ALA A 257 11.62 10.37 -10.58
C ALA A 257 11.56 8.89 -10.94
N ILE A 258 11.09 8.60 -12.15
CA ILE A 258 11.10 7.26 -12.72
C ILE A 258 11.85 7.31 -14.06
N ASP A 259 12.97 6.60 -14.10
CA ASP A 259 13.64 6.25 -15.33
C ASP A 259 13.03 4.98 -15.90
N MET A 260 12.63 4.99 -17.15
CA MET A 260 12.02 3.85 -17.84
C MET A 260 12.79 3.57 -19.13
N TRP A 261 13.02 2.30 -19.43
CA TRP A 261 13.65 1.87 -20.68
C TRP A 261 13.02 0.59 -21.17
N ASN A 262 13.04 0.42 -22.47
CA ASN A 262 12.62 -0.80 -23.13
C ASN A 262 13.45 -1.09 -24.37
N ALA A 263 13.58 -2.38 -24.68
CA ALA A 263 14.12 -2.87 -25.93
C ALA A 263 13.19 -3.98 -26.44
N THR A 264 12.67 -3.81 -27.64
CA THR A 264 11.67 -4.70 -28.22
C THR A 264 12.12 -5.15 -29.60
N VAL A 265 12.02 -6.44 -29.87
CA VAL A 265 12.18 -7.04 -31.20
C VAL A 265 10.85 -7.64 -31.61
N GLU A 266 10.29 -7.16 -32.71
CA GLU A 266 9.07 -7.68 -33.31
C GLU A 266 9.41 -8.34 -34.64
N HIS A 267 8.92 -9.57 -34.81
CA HIS A 267 9.13 -10.32 -36.06
C HIS A 267 7.80 -10.88 -36.58
N GLN A 268 7.52 -10.60 -37.85
CA GLN A 268 6.37 -11.16 -38.55
C GLN A 268 6.73 -12.55 -39.09
N LEU A 269 6.25 -13.61 -38.41
CA LEU A 269 6.50 -15.01 -38.83
C LEU A 269 5.74 -15.35 -40.11
N THR A 270 4.45 -15.01 -40.17
CA THR A 270 3.61 -15.19 -41.35
C THR A 270 2.83 -13.89 -41.64
N SER A 271 2.05 -13.85 -42.72
CA SER A 271 1.19 -12.69 -43.01
C SER A 271 0.18 -12.37 -41.90
N THR A 272 -0.15 -13.34 -41.05
CA THR A 272 -1.14 -13.20 -39.98
C THR A 272 -0.58 -13.41 -38.58
N MET A 273 0.71 -13.75 -38.41
CA MET A 273 1.29 -14.05 -37.11
C MET A 273 2.55 -13.24 -36.84
N THR A 274 2.59 -12.61 -35.68
CA THR A 274 3.73 -11.84 -35.17
C THR A 274 4.19 -12.37 -33.82
N VAL A 275 5.49 -12.30 -33.58
CA VAL A 275 6.12 -12.57 -32.28
C VAL A 275 6.86 -11.32 -31.85
N GLU A 276 6.74 -10.97 -30.59
CA GLU A 276 7.43 -9.85 -29.96
C GLU A 276 8.15 -10.33 -28.71
N VAL A 277 9.40 -9.94 -28.58
CA VAL A 277 10.22 -10.14 -27.39
C VAL A 277 10.63 -8.76 -26.89
N SER A 278 10.30 -8.46 -25.65
CA SER A 278 10.59 -7.16 -25.05
C SER A 278 11.28 -7.32 -23.70
N TYR A 279 12.34 -6.54 -23.50
CA TYR A 279 12.85 -6.27 -22.16
C TYR A 279 12.38 -4.89 -21.72
N ILE A 280 11.79 -4.82 -20.53
CA ILE A 280 11.30 -3.57 -19.94
C ILE A 280 11.92 -3.42 -18.56
N GLY A 281 12.42 -2.23 -18.28
CA GLY A 281 12.93 -1.89 -16.96
C GLY A 281 12.52 -0.51 -16.51
N ASN A 282 12.44 -0.33 -15.21
CA ASN A 282 12.36 1.00 -14.61
C ASN A 282 13.14 1.07 -13.31
N LYS A 283 13.53 2.29 -12.96
CA LYS A 283 14.16 2.66 -11.70
C LYS A 283 13.44 3.87 -11.13
N GLY A 284 12.73 3.68 -10.02
CA GLY A 284 12.22 4.77 -9.22
C GLY A 284 13.31 5.31 -8.29
N THR A 285 13.39 6.63 -8.14
CA THR A 285 14.27 7.33 -7.19
C THR A 285 13.49 8.46 -6.54
N HIS A 286 13.81 8.77 -5.29
CA HIS A 286 13.09 9.79 -4.53
C HIS A 286 11.59 9.51 -4.43
N GLY A 287 11.22 8.22 -4.39
CA GLY A 287 9.87 7.75 -4.14
C GLY A 287 9.60 7.53 -2.66
N PHE A 288 8.41 7.04 -2.37
CA PHE A 288 8.02 6.65 -1.02
C PHE A 288 8.58 5.28 -0.65
N ALA A 289 8.80 5.04 0.65
CA ALA A 289 9.09 3.72 1.17
C ALA A 289 7.77 3.00 1.50
N GLY A 290 7.65 1.72 1.07
CA GLY A 290 6.45 0.93 1.29
C GLY A 290 5.25 1.33 0.43
N ASP A 291 4.07 0.90 0.84
CA ASP A 291 2.81 1.13 0.11
C ASP A 291 2.17 2.48 0.44
N GLY A 292 2.67 3.17 1.46
CA GLY A 292 2.17 4.46 1.92
C GLY A 292 3.16 5.60 1.65
N PRO A 293 2.69 6.84 1.72
CA PRO A 293 3.53 8.01 1.50
C PRO A 293 4.49 8.31 2.66
N THR A 294 4.35 7.60 3.79
CA THR A 294 5.10 7.87 5.02
C THR A 294 5.80 6.64 5.57
N TYR A 295 6.89 6.90 6.27
CA TYR A 295 7.51 5.94 7.17
C TYR A 295 7.83 6.63 8.51
N ASN A 296 8.02 5.85 9.58
CA ASN A 296 8.34 6.40 10.89
C ASN A 296 9.85 6.73 10.98
N ALA A 297 10.22 7.99 10.79
CA ALA A 297 11.59 8.45 10.92
C ALA A 297 12.08 8.51 12.38
N ASN A 298 11.18 8.39 13.35
CA ASN A 298 11.50 8.31 14.79
C ASN A 298 11.48 6.86 15.31
N GLN A 299 11.64 5.89 14.42
CA GLN A 299 11.71 4.48 14.81
C GLN A 299 12.97 4.20 15.65
N ARG A 300 12.86 3.28 16.59
CA ARG A 300 13.98 2.90 17.46
C ARG A 300 15.17 2.41 16.65
N SER A 301 16.36 2.93 16.94
CA SER A 301 17.61 2.48 16.30
C SER A 301 17.97 1.06 16.73
N ILE A 302 18.67 0.33 15.87
CA ILE A 302 19.29 -0.95 16.23
C ILE A 302 20.51 -0.78 17.14
N VAL A 303 21.07 0.41 17.22
CA VAL A 303 22.22 0.68 18.12
C VAL A 303 21.75 0.57 19.56
N GLY A 304 22.35 -0.32 20.32
CA GLY A 304 21.95 -0.64 21.69
C GLY A 304 20.73 -1.57 21.80
N PHE A 305 20.24 -2.09 20.69
CA PHE A 305 19.19 -3.10 20.65
C PHE A 305 19.59 -4.36 21.44
N GLY A 306 18.67 -4.89 22.24
CA GLY A 306 18.94 -6.06 23.09
C GLY A 306 19.79 -5.79 24.35
N ASN A 307 20.23 -4.56 24.58
CA ASN A 307 20.91 -4.21 25.83
C ASN A 307 19.87 -3.84 26.91
N PRO A 308 19.72 -4.63 27.97
CA PRO A 308 18.72 -4.39 29.02
C PRO A 308 18.96 -3.10 29.82
N LEU A 309 20.16 -2.51 29.73
CA LEU A 309 20.51 -1.24 30.39
C LEU A 309 20.09 -0.02 29.59
N ILE A 310 19.65 -0.20 28.33
CA ILE A 310 19.24 0.89 27.45
C ILE A 310 17.73 0.81 27.28
N ALA A 311 17.03 1.81 27.80
CA ALA A 311 15.59 1.89 27.62
C ALA A 311 15.25 1.93 26.10
N PRO A 312 14.30 1.10 25.61
CA PRO A 312 14.00 0.99 24.19
C PRO A 312 13.77 2.32 23.51
N ASP A 313 13.04 3.21 24.14
CA ASP A 313 12.70 4.52 23.54
C ASP A 313 13.85 5.51 23.51
N SER A 314 14.87 5.37 24.40
CA SER A 314 16.09 6.20 24.33
C SER A 314 16.90 5.98 23.04
N ARG A 315 16.62 4.90 22.30
CA ARG A 315 17.23 4.60 21.01
C ARG A 315 16.57 5.33 19.83
N ARG A 316 15.50 6.12 20.08
CA ARG A 316 14.86 6.91 19.02
C ARG A 316 15.70 8.10 18.61
N PRO A 317 15.85 8.41 17.31
CA PRO A 317 16.65 9.55 16.82
C PRO A 317 16.23 10.89 17.42
N PHE A 318 14.95 11.05 17.71
CA PHE A 318 14.39 12.28 18.24
C PHE A 318 13.94 12.17 19.70
N PHE A 319 14.47 11.19 20.42
CA PHE A 319 14.28 11.07 21.87
C PHE A 319 14.67 12.38 22.58
N ASN A 320 13.90 12.82 23.53
CA ASN A 320 14.05 14.12 24.26
C ASN A 320 13.93 15.40 23.43
N ARG A 321 13.70 15.33 22.13
CA ARG A 321 13.43 16.55 21.33
C ARG A 321 11.98 17.00 21.41
N PHE A 322 11.12 16.12 21.88
CA PHE A 322 9.68 16.34 21.97
C PHE A 322 9.23 16.04 23.40
N THR A 323 8.78 17.06 24.14
CA THR A 323 8.19 16.89 25.47
C THR A 323 6.69 16.68 25.34
N TYR A 324 6.11 15.65 25.94
CA TYR A 324 4.68 15.51 26.12
C TYR A 324 4.28 16.05 27.49
N SER A 325 3.28 16.90 27.53
CA SER A 325 2.61 17.27 28.76
C SER A 325 1.62 16.21 29.26
N ASP A 326 1.34 15.21 28.42
CA ASP A 326 0.38 14.15 28.70
C ASP A 326 0.85 12.80 28.18
N CYS A 327 1.72 12.20 28.95
CA CYS A 327 1.80 10.78 28.95
C CYS A 327 0.66 10.25 29.82
N SER A 328 -0.51 9.99 29.22
CA SER A 328 -1.43 9.10 29.92
C SER A 328 -0.70 7.79 30.12
N VAL A 329 -0.62 7.36 31.34
CA VAL A 329 0.08 6.14 31.80
C VAL A 329 -0.51 4.88 31.15
N SER A 330 -1.61 5.00 30.42
CA SER A 330 -2.33 3.93 29.73
C SER A 330 -1.55 3.18 28.66
N LEU A 331 -0.41 3.68 28.23
CA LEU A 331 0.39 2.98 27.20
C LEU A 331 1.54 2.15 27.74
N GLY A 332 1.66 1.95 29.07
CA GLY A 332 2.59 0.96 29.66
C GLY A 332 4.09 1.06 29.30
N VAL A 333 4.48 2.10 28.53
CA VAL A 333 5.78 2.18 27.87
C VAL A 333 6.69 3.24 28.48
N CYS A 334 6.15 4.15 29.28
CA CYS A 334 6.95 5.11 30.06
C CYS A 334 7.10 4.66 31.52
N GLY A 335 7.77 3.54 31.74
CA GLY A 335 7.97 2.94 33.07
C GLY A 335 8.74 3.78 34.09
N LEU A 336 8.90 5.08 33.87
CA LEU A 336 9.57 6.03 34.76
C LEU A 336 8.73 7.23 35.15
N ALA A 337 7.45 7.25 34.79
CA ALA A 337 6.55 8.37 35.08
C ALA A 337 6.36 8.63 36.59
N SER A 338 6.64 7.64 37.43
CA SER A 338 6.56 7.78 38.89
C SER A 338 7.78 8.42 39.57
N VAL A 339 8.87 8.67 38.82
CA VAL A 339 10.16 9.08 39.38
C VAL A 339 10.67 10.41 38.82
N LEU A 340 10.12 10.88 37.70
CA LEU A 340 10.57 12.12 37.07
C LEU A 340 9.58 13.28 37.30
N PRO A 341 10.07 14.51 37.49
CA PRO A 341 9.22 15.71 37.49
C PRO A 341 8.39 15.82 36.20
N ALA A 342 7.18 16.35 36.29
CA ALA A 342 6.24 16.44 35.16
C ALA A 342 6.82 17.19 33.94
N ASP A 343 7.77 18.09 34.13
CA ASP A 343 8.50 18.83 33.10
C ASP A 343 9.60 18.00 32.40
N GLN A 344 9.96 16.85 32.96
CA GLN A 344 10.94 15.92 32.40
C GLN A 344 10.33 14.63 31.84
N LEU A 345 9.03 14.51 31.87
CA LEU A 345 8.29 13.39 31.27
C LEU A 345 8.38 13.47 29.74
N THR A 346 9.39 12.83 29.19
CA THR A 346 9.51 12.64 27.74
C THR A 346 8.72 11.42 27.32
N CYS A 347 7.55 11.61 26.77
CA CYS A 347 6.80 10.53 26.15
C CYS A 347 7.33 10.20 24.78
N CYS A 348 7.55 8.94 24.60
CA CYS A 348 8.11 8.35 23.41
C CYS A 348 6.97 7.80 22.55
N SER A 349 6.16 8.66 21.92
CA SER A 349 5.19 8.18 20.95
C SER A 349 5.90 7.65 19.71
N SER A 350 5.59 6.41 19.35
CA SER A 350 6.04 5.80 18.10
C SER A 350 5.55 6.59 16.89
N ASP A 351 4.44 7.32 17.03
CA ASP A 351 3.66 7.88 15.93
C ASP A 351 4.10 9.29 15.51
N MET A 352 4.99 9.91 16.30
CA MET A 352 5.51 11.26 16.01
C MET A 352 6.51 11.33 14.87
N GLY A 353 6.69 10.26 14.13
CA GLY A 353 7.72 10.16 13.10
C GLY A 353 7.21 10.01 11.68
N ASN A 354 5.93 10.25 11.42
CA ASN A 354 5.34 10.12 10.08
C ASN A 354 5.97 11.11 9.10
N TYR A 355 7.02 10.64 8.41
CA TYR A 355 7.82 11.44 7.49
C TYR A 355 7.44 11.15 6.04
N PHE A 356 7.00 12.18 5.34
CA PHE A 356 6.70 12.16 3.91
C PHE A 356 7.98 12.33 3.09
N GLY A 357 8.99 11.51 3.36
CA GLY A 357 10.26 11.54 2.65
C GLY A 357 10.11 10.95 1.25
N MET A 358 10.63 11.67 0.26
CA MET A 358 10.82 11.16 -1.09
C MET A 358 12.27 10.72 -1.25
N ASP A 359 12.68 9.68 -0.53
CA ASP A 359 14.07 9.26 -0.38
C ASP A 359 14.31 7.78 -0.66
N ALA A 360 13.24 7.01 -0.85
CA ALA A 360 13.32 5.62 -1.24
C ALA A 360 13.49 5.41 -2.74
N SER A 361 13.77 4.20 -3.14
CA SER A 361 13.89 3.79 -4.53
C SER A 361 13.19 2.46 -4.81
N SER A 362 12.79 2.26 -6.05
CA SER A 362 12.25 1.00 -6.54
C SER A 362 12.95 0.55 -7.80
N ASN A 363 12.82 -0.73 -8.13
CA ASN A 363 13.40 -1.30 -9.33
C ASN A 363 12.45 -2.36 -9.89
N TYR A 364 12.22 -2.31 -11.20
CA TYR A 364 11.44 -3.31 -11.93
C TYR A 364 12.18 -3.72 -13.19
N ASN A 365 12.24 -5.02 -13.45
CA ASN A 365 12.78 -5.59 -14.68
C ASN A 365 11.88 -6.72 -15.15
N ALA A 366 11.56 -6.76 -16.43
CA ALA A 366 10.71 -7.78 -17.02
C ALA A 366 11.18 -8.20 -18.40
N LEU A 367 11.10 -9.51 -18.67
CA LEU A 367 11.10 -10.08 -20.01
C LEU A 367 9.65 -10.37 -20.39
N GLN A 368 9.22 -9.88 -21.53
CA GLN A 368 7.90 -10.11 -22.08
C GLN A 368 7.98 -10.83 -23.42
N LEU A 369 7.16 -11.83 -23.59
CA LEU A 369 6.95 -12.53 -24.84
C LEU A 369 5.49 -12.35 -25.25
N LYS A 370 5.25 -11.95 -26.50
CA LYS A 370 3.93 -11.83 -27.09
C LYS A 370 3.88 -12.60 -28.40
N VAL A 371 2.84 -13.41 -28.56
CA VAL A 371 2.51 -14.05 -29.82
C VAL A 371 1.09 -13.61 -30.19
N GLU A 372 0.95 -13.06 -31.36
CA GLU A 372 -0.34 -12.61 -31.89
C GLU A 372 -0.61 -13.24 -33.24
N LYS A 373 -1.78 -13.86 -33.38
CA LYS A 373 -2.32 -14.34 -34.64
C LYS A 373 -3.60 -13.59 -34.94
N ARG A 374 -3.61 -12.83 -36.03
CA ARG A 374 -4.80 -12.22 -36.60
C ARG A 374 -5.73 -13.31 -37.14
N ILE A 375 -7.02 -13.01 -37.20
CA ILE A 375 -8.01 -13.99 -37.67
C ILE A 375 -7.62 -14.54 -39.04
N SER A 376 -7.47 -15.84 -39.10
CA SER A 376 -7.16 -16.58 -40.32
C SER A 376 -7.63 -18.02 -40.12
N GLN A 377 -8.37 -18.54 -41.09
CA GLN A 377 -8.97 -19.87 -41.03
C GLN A 377 -9.83 -20.06 -39.75
N GLY A 378 -10.54 -19.01 -39.33
CA GLY A 378 -11.39 -19.01 -38.14
C GLY A 378 -10.67 -18.85 -36.80
N LEU A 379 -9.32 -18.86 -36.75
CA LEU A 379 -8.54 -18.78 -35.52
C LEU A 379 -7.87 -17.43 -35.37
N GLN A 380 -8.11 -16.77 -34.23
CA GLN A 380 -7.38 -15.62 -33.72
C GLN A 380 -6.93 -15.90 -32.31
N PHE A 381 -5.71 -15.52 -31.94
CA PHE A 381 -5.28 -15.54 -30.54
C PHE A 381 -4.21 -14.48 -30.27
N VAL A 382 -4.15 -14.09 -29.00
CA VAL A 382 -3.07 -13.29 -28.42
C VAL A 382 -2.62 -13.96 -27.13
N SER A 383 -1.35 -14.28 -27.03
CA SER A 383 -0.74 -14.87 -25.85
C SER A 383 0.40 -13.98 -25.35
N HIS A 384 0.38 -13.63 -24.09
CA HIS A 384 1.41 -12.85 -23.40
C HIS A 384 1.99 -13.64 -22.26
N TYR A 385 3.30 -13.65 -22.16
CA TYR A 385 4.02 -14.13 -21.00
C TYR A 385 4.96 -13.07 -20.48
N THR A 386 4.91 -12.78 -19.19
CA THR A 386 5.80 -11.84 -18.52
C THR A 386 6.53 -12.56 -17.38
N PHE A 387 7.84 -12.50 -17.41
CA PHE A 387 8.68 -12.81 -16.27
C PHE A 387 9.23 -11.52 -15.70
N SER A 388 8.92 -11.20 -14.44
CA SER A 388 9.30 -9.92 -13.83
C SER A 388 9.90 -10.07 -12.44
N ARG A 389 10.72 -9.09 -12.08
CA ARG A 389 11.23 -8.87 -10.73
C ARG A 389 11.03 -7.41 -10.36
N ALA A 390 10.23 -7.17 -9.34
CA ALA A 390 10.07 -5.85 -8.73
C ALA A 390 10.68 -5.87 -7.32
N ARG A 391 11.36 -4.79 -6.96
CA ARG A 391 11.92 -4.58 -5.63
C ARG A 391 11.64 -3.17 -5.15
N PHE A 392 11.44 -3.04 -3.86
CA PHE A 392 11.17 -1.76 -3.20
C PHE A 392 11.62 -1.81 -1.75
N TYR A 393 11.41 -0.74 -1.00
CA TYR A 393 11.69 -0.66 0.42
C TYR A 393 10.42 -0.85 1.24
N ASP A 394 10.48 -1.70 2.26
CA ASP A 394 9.48 -1.78 3.31
C ASP A 394 9.58 -0.55 4.23
N SER A 395 8.46 0.09 4.53
CA SER A 395 8.42 1.26 5.41
C SER A 395 8.81 0.95 6.86
N ASN A 396 8.55 -0.28 7.33
CA ASN A 396 8.81 -0.66 8.72
C ASN A 396 10.31 -0.71 9.08
N TYR A 397 11.16 -1.00 8.11
CA TYR A 397 12.60 -1.10 8.33
C TYR A 397 13.40 0.04 7.72
N PHE A 398 12.79 0.88 6.89
CA PHE A 398 13.50 1.86 6.08
C PHE A 398 14.32 2.85 6.91
N ALA A 399 13.76 3.34 8.01
CA ALA A 399 14.46 4.26 8.92
C ALA A 399 15.53 3.57 9.78
N ILE A 400 15.45 2.25 9.92
CA ILE A 400 16.37 1.46 10.76
C ILE A 400 17.59 1.04 9.95
N ASP A 401 17.36 0.29 8.89
CA ASP A 401 18.37 -0.19 7.95
C ASP A 401 17.75 -0.38 6.56
N PRO A 402 18.02 0.52 5.61
CA PRO A 402 17.53 0.38 4.24
C PRO A 402 17.91 -0.93 3.56
N LYS A 403 19.02 -1.58 3.95
CA LYS A 403 19.42 -2.86 3.36
C LYS A 403 18.46 -3.99 3.73
N ILE A 404 18.01 -4.00 4.99
CA ILE A 404 17.03 -4.99 5.48
C ILE A 404 15.65 -4.70 4.92
N ALA A 405 15.34 -3.42 4.71
CA ALA A 405 14.07 -2.97 4.14
C ALA A 405 13.92 -3.29 2.64
N TYR A 406 15.01 -3.54 1.92
CA TYR A 406 14.97 -3.72 0.47
C TYR A 406 14.72 -5.19 0.09
N GLY A 407 13.60 -5.44 -0.54
CA GLY A 407 13.20 -6.79 -0.94
C GLY A 407 12.25 -6.84 -2.14
N PRO A 408 11.74 -8.03 -2.48
CA PRO A 408 10.69 -8.17 -3.49
C PRO A 408 9.46 -7.35 -3.14
N MET A 409 8.76 -6.87 -4.14
CA MET A 409 7.52 -6.11 -3.97
C MET A 409 6.35 -7.06 -3.70
N ASN A 410 5.59 -6.81 -2.63
CA ASN A 410 4.50 -7.68 -2.13
C ASN A 410 3.36 -7.89 -3.14
N VAL A 411 3.18 -6.99 -4.10
CA VAL A 411 2.14 -7.09 -5.14
C VAL A 411 2.66 -7.70 -6.46
N ASN A 412 3.95 -8.05 -6.55
CA ASN A 412 4.55 -8.53 -7.80
C ASN A 412 4.43 -10.06 -7.97
N ARG A 413 3.68 -10.50 -8.97
CA ARG A 413 3.70 -11.88 -9.44
C ARG A 413 4.80 -12.06 -10.48
N ASN A 414 5.84 -12.84 -10.17
CA ASN A 414 7.02 -12.99 -11.03
C ASN A 414 6.71 -13.55 -12.42
N HIS A 415 5.72 -14.40 -12.52
CA HIS A 415 5.28 -15.04 -13.74
C HIS A 415 3.82 -14.69 -13.98
N VAL A 416 3.51 -14.19 -15.15
CA VAL A 416 2.14 -13.92 -15.60
C VAL A 416 2.01 -14.38 -17.03
N TRP A 417 1.05 -15.27 -17.27
CA TRP A 417 0.71 -15.76 -18.59
C TRP A 417 -0.77 -15.57 -18.86
N VAL A 418 -1.10 -14.83 -19.90
CA VAL A 418 -2.47 -14.57 -20.33
C VAL A 418 -2.64 -14.93 -21.79
N THR A 419 -3.67 -15.69 -22.09
CA THR A 419 -4.01 -16.07 -23.46
C THR A 419 -5.48 -15.80 -23.73
N ASN A 420 -5.74 -15.09 -24.81
CA ASN A 420 -7.07 -14.85 -25.37
C ASN A 420 -7.19 -15.59 -26.69
N VAL A 421 -8.21 -16.38 -26.85
CA VAL A 421 -8.47 -17.16 -28.06
C VAL A 421 -9.88 -16.87 -28.54
N LEU A 422 -10.04 -16.68 -29.84
CA LEU A 422 -11.30 -16.74 -30.55
C LEU A 422 -11.17 -17.77 -31.67
N TYR A 423 -12.07 -18.74 -31.68
CA TYR A 423 -12.06 -19.78 -32.68
C TYR A 423 -13.46 -20.04 -33.23
N GLU A 424 -13.64 -19.69 -34.49
CA GLU A 424 -14.80 -20.12 -35.26
C GLU A 424 -14.58 -21.56 -35.68
N LEU A 425 -15.43 -22.47 -35.20
CA LEU A 425 -15.28 -23.90 -35.51
C LEU A 425 -15.41 -24.14 -37.02
N PRO A 426 -14.52 -24.96 -37.59
CA PRO A 426 -14.43 -25.14 -39.05
C PRO A 426 -15.44 -26.17 -39.59
N PHE A 427 -16.63 -26.21 -38.98
CA PHE A 427 -17.70 -27.13 -39.35
C PHE A 427 -18.91 -26.38 -39.95
N GLY A 428 -19.61 -27.00 -40.91
CA GLY A 428 -20.86 -26.51 -41.48
C GLY A 428 -20.68 -26.00 -42.93
N LYS A 429 -21.76 -25.48 -43.48
CA LYS A 429 -21.88 -25.10 -44.89
C LYS A 429 -20.81 -24.05 -45.29
N GLY A 430 -20.02 -24.36 -46.32
CA GLY A 430 -18.93 -23.49 -46.79
C GLY A 430 -17.69 -23.48 -45.88
N LYS A 431 -17.62 -24.28 -44.81
CA LYS A 431 -16.45 -24.44 -43.95
C LYS A 431 -15.56 -25.62 -44.40
N LYS A 432 -14.41 -25.81 -43.77
CA LYS A 432 -13.42 -26.84 -44.13
C LYS A 432 -13.97 -28.27 -43.98
N TYR A 433 -14.76 -28.49 -42.95
CA TYR A 433 -15.35 -29.79 -42.65
C TYR A 433 -16.88 -29.71 -42.80
N MET A 434 -17.45 -30.71 -43.47
CA MET A 434 -18.87 -30.80 -43.79
C MET A 434 -19.39 -29.57 -44.57
N GLY A 435 -18.58 -29.06 -45.52
CA GLY A 435 -18.89 -27.88 -46.33
C GLY A 435 -20.16 -28.03 -47.17
N ASP A 436 -20.54 -29.25 -47.55
CA ASP A 436 -21.76 -29.61 -48.33
C ASP A 436 -22.93 -30.02 -47.41
N ALA A 437 -22.85 -29.69 -46.10
CA ALA A 437 -23.91 -30.01 -45.17
C ALA A 437 -25.25 -29.42 -45.63
N ASN A 438 -26.33 -30.24 -45.55
CA ASN A 438 -27.68 -29.75 -45.77
C ASN A 438 -28.09 -28.77 -44.67
N THR A 439 -29.16 -28.03 -44.89
CA THR A 439 -29.60 -26.93 -43.99
C THR A 439 -29.83 -27.41 -42.55
N LEU A 440 -30.44 -28.59 -42.36
CA LEU A 440 -30.70 -29.11 -41.01
C LEU A 440 -29.40 -29.48 -40.30
N THR A 441 -28.47 -30.12 -41.00
CA THR A 441 -27.14 -30.44 -40.45
C THR A 441 -26.37 -29.18 -40.11
N ASP A 442 -26.38 -28.19 -40.99
CA ASP A 442 -25.70 -26.90 -40.74
C ASP A 442 -26.30 -26.16 -39.54
N TYR A 443 -27.62 -26.20 -39.35
CA TYR A 443 -28.24 -25.65 -38.13
C TYR A 443 -27.74 -26.30 -36.84
N VAL A 444 -27.28 -27.53 -36.85
CA VAL A 444 -26.75 -28.21 -35.66
C VAL A 444 -25.25 -28.00 -35.49
N ILE A 445 -24.45 -28.20 -36.54
CA ILE A 445 -22.98 -28.23 -36.47
C ILE A 445 -22.30 -26.93 -36.87
N GLY A 446 -22.92 -26.11 -37.71
CA GLY A 446 -22.36 -24.85 -38.21
C GLY A 446 -22.51 -23.68 -37.24
N GLY A 447 -21.80 -22.62 -37.46
CA GLY A 447 -21.98 -21.33 -36.75
C GLY A 447 -21.51 -21.30 -35.29
N TRP A 448 -20.74 -22.29 -34.85
CA TRP A 448 -20.15 -22.30 -33.51
C TRP A 448 -18.90 -21.45 -33.41
N ARG A 449 -18.80 -20.72 -32.31
CA ARG A 449 -17.64 -19.86 -31.97
C ARG A 449 -17.27 -20.11 -30.50
N LEU A 450 -15.99 -20.38 -30.28
CA LEU A 450 -15.36 -20.53 -28.98
C LEU A 450 -14.54 -19.28 -28.68
N THR A 451 -14.73 -18.70 -27.51
CA THR A 451 -13.85 -17.62 -27.00
C THR A 451 -13.37 -18.00 -25.63
N SER A 452 -12.07 -17.87 -25.37
CA SER A 452 -11.48 -18.18 -24.08
C SER A 452 -10.52 -17.09 -23.63
N VAL A 453 -10.53 -16.83 -22.33
CA VAL A 453 -9.53 -16.03 -21.63
C VAL A 453 -8.95 -16.90 -20.52
N THR A 454 -7.67 -17.24 -20.64
CA THR A 454 -6.95 -18.03 -19.64
C THR A 454 -5.84 -17.17 -19.03
N ASN A 455 -5.78 -17.15 -17.72
CA ASN A 455 -4.77 -16.45 -16.94
C ASN A 455 -4.12 -17.42 -15.96
N TRP A 456 -2.79 -17.47 -15.98
CA TRP A 456 -1.99 -18.16 -14.98
C TRP A 456 -0.94 -17.19 -14.45
N SER A 457 -0.76 -17.15 -13.13
CA SER A 457 0.31 -16.34 -12.53
C SER A 457 0.87 -16.98 -11.26
N GLY A 458 2.13 -16.71 -10.99
CA GLY A 458 2.79 -17.14 -9.76
C GLY A 458 2.15 -16.53 -8.51
N GLY A 459 2.42 -17.12 -7.35
CA GLY A 459 1.92 -16.63 -6.07
C GLY A 459 2.46 -15.25 -5.72
N LEU A 460 1.69 -14.49 -4.92
CA LEU A 460 2.14 -13.25 -4.32
C LEU A 460 3.26 -13.52 -3.30
N PRO A 461 4.22 -12.62 -3.16
CA PRO A 461 5.26 -12.77 -2.15
C PRO A 461 4.73 -12.49 -0.74
N TRP A 462 5.38 -13.07 0.25
CA TRP A 462 5.09 -12.84 1.65
C TRP A 462 6.35 -13.03 2.52
N THR A 463 6.34 -12.40 3.69
CA THR A 463 7.43 -12.41 4.68
C THR A 463 7.13 -13.41 5.79
N ALA A 464 8.08 -14.25 6.13
CA ALA A 464 7.99 -15.10 7.32
C ALA A 464 8.21 -14.25 8.58
N SER A 465 7.28 -14.35 9.52
CA SER A 465 7.39 -13.77 10.86
C SER A 465 7.21 -14.85 11.92
N TYR A 466 7.70 -14.64 13.14
CA TYR A 466 7.46 -15.53 14.26
C TYR A 466 6.59 -14.85 15.33
N LYS A 467 5.98 -15.68 16.20
CA LYS A 467 4.85 -15.34 17.05
C LYS A 467 5.18 -14.24 18.07
N ASP A 468 6.17 -14.46 18.86
CA ASP A 468 6.41 -13.62 20.01
C ASP A 468 7.88 -13.15 20.00
N CYS A 469 8.06 -12.00 19.40
CA CYS A 469 9.36 -11.37 19.41
C CYS A 469 9.61 -10.55 20.67
N GLY A 470 8.59 -10.28 21.48
CA GLY A 470 8.69 -9.66 22.79
C GLY A 470 9.68 -8.49 22.87
N SER A 471 10.42 -8.42 23.94
CA SER A 471 11.50 -7.45 24.13
C SER A 471 12.74 -7.70 23.24
N ASP A 472 12.82 -8.86 22.58
CA ASP A 472 13.97 -9.23 21.78
C ASP A 472 14.02 -8.51 20.44
N GLN A 473 12.84 -8.17 19.87
CA GLN A 473 12.74 -7.38 18.65
C GLN A 473 11.66 -6.31 18.78
N ASP A 474 12.01 -5.19 19.29
CA ASP A 474 11.10 -4.04 19.46
C ASP A 474 11.08 -3.08 18.24
N VAL A 475 11.60 -3.54 17.12
CA VAL A 475 11.69 -2.76 15.88
C VAL A 475 11.27 -3.61 14.67
N GLY A 476 10.34 -3.09 13.87
CA GLY A 476 9.89 -3.74 12.64
C GLY A 476 9.12 -5.04 12.86
N VAL A 477 9.06 -5.87 11.83
CA VAL A 477 8.41 -7.18 11.84
C VAL A 477 9.38 -8.24 12.37
N CYS A 478 8.87 -9.16 13.18
CA CYS A 478 9.67 -10.24 13.78
C CYS A 478 10.07 -11.29 12.75
N ARG A 479 11.15 -11.04 12.00
CA ARG A 479 11.69 -11.98 11.02
C ARG A 479 12.64 -12.97 11.68
N PRO A 480 12.53 -14.27 11.38
CA PRO A 480 13.47 -15.27 11.90
C PRO A 480 14.80 -15.27 11.15
N ASP A 481 15.79 -15.93 11.73
CA ASP A 481 17.00 -16.31 11.03
C ASP A 481 16.78 -17.57 10.18
N ARG A 482 17.56 -17.68 9.12
CA ARG A 482 17.58 -18.87 8.27
C ARG A 482 18.48 -19.94 8.86
N SER A 483 17.91 -21.15 9.02
CA SER A 483 18.61 -22.36 9.39
C SER A 483 18.71 -23.35 8.22
N SER A 484 19.45 -24.43 8.40
CA SER A 484 19.66 -25.47 7.39
C SER A 484 18.48 -26.41 7.17
N GLY A 485 17.43 -26.34 7.99
CA GLY A 485 16.26 -27.20 7.89
C GLY A 485 15.36 -26.89 6.68
N ALA A 486 14.34 -27.72 6.46
CA ALA A 486 13.38 -27.59 5.39
C ALA A 486 12.08 -26.90 5.85
N PHE A 487 11.44 -26.20 4.93
CA PHE A 487 10.09 -25.64 5.09
C PHE A 487 9.30 -25.92 3.83
N SER A 488 8.21 -26.67 3.96
CA SER A 488 7.40 -27.11 2.81
C SER A 488 6.23 -26.19 2.58
N LEU A 489 6.12 -25.69 1.35
CA LEU A 489 5.01 -24.88 0.86
C LEU A 489 4.19 -25.69 -0.15
N GLY A 490 2.88 -25.50 -0.13
CA GLY A 490 1.96 -26.11 -1.07
C GLY A 490 0.64 -26.49 -0.41
N VAL A 491 -0.43 -26.51 -1.21
CA VAL A 491 -1.77 -26.86 -0.72
C VAL A 491 -1.83 -28.35 -0.35
N LYS A 492 -2.14 -28.63 0.90
CA LYS A 492 -2.31 -29.97 1.43
C LYS A 492 -3.42 -30.00 2.49
N ARG A 493 -3.94 -31.19 2.79
CA ARG A 493 -4.90 -31.39 3.87
C ARG A 493 -4.18 -31.90 5.12
N VAL A 494 -4.33 -31.17 6.22
CA VAL A 494 -3.74 -31.50 7.52
C VAL A 494 -4.83 -31.39 8.57
N ASN A 495 -5.06 -32.44 9.35
CA ASN A 495 -6.09 -32.48 10.42
C ASN A 495 -7.48 -31.99 9.97
N GLY A 496 -7.89 -32.36 8.75
CA GLY A 496 -9.18 -31.95 8.18
C GLY A 496 -9.21 -30.56 7.51
N PHE A 497 -8.21 -29.72 7.68
CA PHE A 497 -8.13 -28.38 7.10
C PHE A 497 -7.23 -28.35 5.86
N LEU A 498 -7.56 -27.49 4.90
CA LEU A 498 -6.65 -27.15 3.82
C LEU A 498 -5.61 -26.18 4.36
N THR A 499 -4.32 -26.47 4.13
CA THR A 499 -3.20 -25.65 4.57
C THR A 499 -2.23 -25.39 3.42
N TYR A 500 -1.61 -24.23 3.40
CA TYR A 500 -0.53 -23.89 2.49
C TYR A 500 0.84 -24.23 3.07
N PHE A 501 1.01 -24.02 4.37
CA PHE A 501 2.13 -24.52 5.15
C PHE A 501 1.65 -24.97 6.54
N THR A 502 2.42 -25.82 7.18
CA THR A 502 2.19 -26.18 8.59
C THR A 502 3.18 -25.38 9.44
N PRO A 503 2.71 -24.65 10.47
CA PRO A 503 3.61 -23.97 11.39
C PRO A 503 4.66 -24.93 11.96
N VAL A 504 5.88 -24.46 12.05
CA VAL A 504 6.96 -25.17 12.77
C VAL A 504 6.75 -25.07 14.28
N ALA A 505 7.46 -25.84 15.08
CA ALA A 505 7.45 -25.67 16.53
C ALA A 505 7.88 -24.24 16.89
N GLU A 506 7.32 -23.71 17.98
CA GLU A 506 7.63 -22.37 18.47
C GLU A 506 9.15 -22.15 18.59
N LEU A 507 9.62 -21.01 18.07
CA LEU A 507 11.04 -20.70 18.06
C LEU A 507 11.50 -20.33 19.47
N ALA A 508 12.27 -21.23 20.07
CA ALA A 508 12.76 -21.05 21.42
C ALA A 508 13.80 -19.92 21.54
N THR A 509 13.79 -19.22 22.69
CA THR A 509 14.72 -18.13 23.00
C THR A 509 16.20 -18.53 23.06
N ASN A 510 16.47 -19.83 23.17
CA ASN A 510 17.82 -20.38 23.23
C ASN A 510 18.53 -20.54 21.87
N GLY A 511 17.91 -20.05 20.77
CA GLY A 511 18.48 -20.16 19.43
C GLY A 511 18.36 -21.52 18.77
N ALA A 512 17.62 -22.48 19.35
CA ALA A 512 17.34 -23.75 18.69
C ALA A 512 16.56 -23.52 17.39
N SER A 513 16.97 -24.22 16.32
CA SER A 513 16.28 -24.15 15.04
C SER A 513 15.04 -25.05 15.03
N SER A 514 13.99 -24.58 14.37
CA SER A 514 12.81 -25.36 14.04
C SER A 514 12.60 -25.34 12.53
N GLY A 515 12.84 -26.47 11.87
CA GLY A 515 12.87 -26.52 10.41
C GLY A 515 13.89 -25.55 9.82
N MET A 516 13.44 -24.73 8.86
CA MET A 516 14.26 -23.73 8.16
C MET A 516 14.53 -22.47 9.02
N PHE A 517 13.94 -22.35 10.20
CA PHE A 517 13.91 -21.10 10.96
C PHE A 517 14.61 -21.25 12.30
N ALA A 518 15.22 -20.17 12.75
CA ALA A 518 15.74 -20.02 14.09
C ALA A 518 15.37 -18.64 14.62
N ARG A 519 15.25 -18.51 15.94
CA ARG A 519 15.09 -17.20 16.58
C ARG A 519 16.39 -16.42 16.48
N PRO A 520 16.39 -15.16 16.06
CA PRO A 520 17.60 -14.35 16.06
C PRO A 520 18.17 -14.20 17.46
N ALA A 521 19.49 -14.04 17.55
CA ALA A 521 20.14 -13.72 18.82
C ALA A 521 19.61 -12.37 19.35
N ALA A 522 19.57 -12.22 20.67
CA ALA A 522 19.17 -10.96 21.30
C ALA A 522 20.00 -9.79 20.74
N GLY A 523 19.35 -8.70 20.39
CA GLY A 523 19.99 -7.53 19.79
C GLY A 523 20.31 -7.64 18.31
N THR A 524 19.83 -8.68 17.63
CA THR A 524 20.00 -8.85 16.18
C THR A 524 18.64 -8.95 15.47
N LEU A 525 18.59 -8.50 14.22
CA LEU A 525 17.44 -8.68 13.36
C LEU A 525 17.58 -9.95 12.53
N GLY A 526 16.49 -10.67 12.34
CA GLY A 526 16.48 -11.89 11.54
C GLY A 526 16.91 -11.65 10.09
N ASN A 527 17.63 -12.60 9.53
CA ASN A 527 18.26 -12.51 8.21
C ASN A 527 17.38 -13.05 7.06
N ILE A 528 16.21 -13.63 7.34
CA ILE A 528 15.25 -13.98 6.29
C ILE A 528 14.75 -12.69 5.63
N GLY A 529 14.95 -12.61 4.32
CA GLY A 529 14.56 -11.43 3.55
C GLY A 529 13.05 -11.20 3.56
N MET A 530 12.68 -9.95 3.46
CA MET A 530 11.30 -9.53 3.25
C MET A 530 10.76 -10.14 1.95
N ASP A 531 9.49 -10.58 1.94
CA ASP A 531 8.77 -11.09 0.77
C ASP A 531 9.50 -12.23 0.01
N SER A 532 10.28 -13.03 0.75
CA SER A 532 11.12 -14.08 0.19
C SER A 532 10.39 -15.38 -0.13
N PHE A 533 9.18 -15.57 0.38
CA PHE A 533 8.33 -16.71 0.12
C PHE A 533 7.22 -16.35 -0.87
N ARG A 534 6.64 -17.39 -1.52
CA ARG A 534 5.55 -17.21 -2.46
C ARG A 534 4.31 -17.96 -1.99
N GLY A 535 3.15 -17.34 -2.13
CA GLY A 535 1.84 -17.93 -1.88
C GLY A 535 1.37 -18.84 -3.03
N PRO A 536 0.12 -19.32 -2.97
CA PRO A 536 -0.47 -20.12 -4.04
C PRO A 536 -0.47 -19.38 -5.38
N HIS A 537 -0.35 -20.14 -6.47
CA HIS A 537 -0.48 -19.58 -7.81
C HIS A 537 -1.94 -19.29 -8.14
N LEU A 538 -2.15 -18.34 -9.05
CA LEU A 538 -3.46 -18.04 -9.61
C LEU A 538 -3.63 -18.75 -10.95
N PHE A 539 -4.75 -19.45 -11.13
CA PHE A 539 -5.17 -19.99 -12.41
C PHE A 539 -6.66 -19.78 -12.60
N THR A 540 -7.02 -19.08 -13.67
CA THR A 540 -8.41 -18.87 -14.07
C THR A 540 -8.56 -19.07 -15.56
N SER A 541 -9.65 -19.70 -15.98
CA SER A 541 -9.99 -19.85 -17.40
C SER A 541 -11.47 -19.66 -17.58
N ASN A 542 -11.81 -18.63 -18.35
CA ASN A 542 -13.18 -18.32 -18.73
C ASN A 542 -13.40 -18.77 -20.18
N LEU A 543 -14.54 -19.40 -20.44
CA LEU A 543 -14.90 -19.93 -21.73
C LEU A 543 -16.27 -19.40 -22.12
N SER A 544 -16.41 -18.94 -23.37
CA SER A 544 -17.69 -18.64 -23.98
C SER A 544 -17.88 -19.50 -25.22
N LEU A 545 -18.98 -20.23 -25.27
CA LEU A 545 -19.42 -20.98 -26.44
C LEU A 545 -20.66 -20.29 -27.01
N ALA A 546 -20.54 -19.75 -28.21
CA ALA A 546 -21.63 -19.09 -28.91
C ALA A 546 -22.02 -19.86 -30.16
N LYS A 547 -23.32 -19.90 -30.44
CA LYS A 547 -23.88 -20.48 -31.65
C LYS A 547 -24.75 -19.45 -32.35
N ASN A 548 -24.40 -19.14 -33.60
CA ASN A 548 -25.17 -18.24 -34.45
C ASN A 548 -26.11 -19.03 -35.35
N PHE A 549 -27.38 -18.70 -35.27
CA PHE A 549 -28.46 -19.20 -36.17
C PHE A 549 -28.84 -18.10 -37.14
N ARG A 550 -28.63 -18.31 -38.44
CA ARG A 550 -29.11 -17.44 -39.49
C ARG A 550 -30.50 -17.91 -39.90
N ILE A 551 -31.57 -17.27 -39.41
CA ILE A 551 -32.96 -17.61 -39.70
C ILE A 551 -33.34 -17.08 -41.08
N THR A 552 -33.03 -15.80 -41.33
CA THR A 552 -33.12 -15.15 -42.65
C THR A 552 -31.98 -14.18 -42.82
N GLU A 553 -31.92 -13.47 -43.92
CA GLU A 553 -30.91 -12.39 -44.07
C GLU A 553 -31.08 -11.30 -43.01
N ARG A 554 -32.29 -11.03 -42.59
CA ARG A 554 -32.66 -10.00 -41.61
C ARG A 554 -32.69 -10.52 -40.18
N TYR A 555 -33.21 -11.73 -39.95
CA TYR A 555 -33.39 -12.28 -38.61
C TYR A 555 -32.24 -13.26 -38.23
N LYS A 556 -31.60 -13.00 -37.10
CA LYS A 556 -30.51 -13.81 -36.55
C LYS A 556 -30.80 -14.10 -35.08
N ALA A 557 -30.44 -15.28 -34.65
CA ALA A 557 -30.41 -15.64 -33.22
C ALA A 557 -29.02 -16.10 -32.82
N GLU A 558 -28.57 -15.70 -31.65
CA GLU A 558 -27.33 -16.18 -31.04
C GLU A 558 -27.67 -16.83 -29.70
N PHE A 559 -27.32 -18.08 -29.54
CA PHE A 559 -27.26 -18.73 -28.25
C PHE A 559 -25.84 -18.60 -27.71
N ARG A 560 -25.68 -18.31 -26.41
CA ARG A 560 -24.40 -18.16 -25.77
C ARG A 560 -24.39 -18.82 -24.40
N MET A 561 -23.34 -19.57 -24.10
CA MET A 561 -23.01 -20.11 -22.80
C MET A 561 -21.69 -19.50 -22.36
N ASP A 562 -21.67 -18.76 -21.27
CA ASP A 562 -20.48 -18.23 -20.63
C ASP A 562 -20.17 -19.02 -19.37
N ALA A 563 -18.96 -19.56 -19.29
CA ALA A 563 -18.47 -20.27 -18.14
C ALA A 563 -17.30 -19.50 -17.53
N ASN A 564 -17.54 -18.85 -16.41
CA ASN A 564 -16.47 -18.30 -15.60
C ASN A 564 -15.82 -19.44 -14.80
N ASN A 565 -14.49 -19.44 -14.76
CA ASN A 565 -13.71 -20.49 -14.11
C ASN A 565 -14.18 -21.90 -14.52
N ILE A 566 -14.08 -22.20 -15.84
CA ILE A 566 -14.60 -23.46 -16.42
C ILE A 566 -14.05 -24.72 -15.73
N PHE A 567 -12.79 -24.66 -15.25
CA PHE A 567 -12.14 -25.76 -14.56
C PHE A 567 -12.50 -25.85 -13.07
N ASN A 568 -13.32 -24.92 -12.55
CA ASN A 568 -13.70 -24.86 -11.13
C ASN A 568 -12.47 -24.86 -10.20
N HIS A 569 -11.45 -24.08 -10.55
CA HIS A 569 -10.21 -23.98 -9.81
C HIS A 569 -10.13 -22.63 -9.07
N PRO A 570 -10.69 -22.54 -7.84
CA PRO A 570 -10.61 -21.31 -7.04
C PRO A 570 -9.16 -21.06 -6.60
N VAL A 571 -8.75 -19.81 -6.58
CA VAL A 571 -7.46 -19.43 -6.02
C VAL A 571 -7.55 -19.35 -4.52
N MET A 572 -6.72 -20.11 -3.87
CA MET A 572 -6.77 -20.27 -2.42
C MET A 572 -5.88 -19.25 -1.72
N GLY A 573 -6.47 -18.46 -0.82
CA GLY A 573 -5.77 -17.54 0.07
C GLY A 573 -5.54 -18.18 1.43
N PHE A 574 -4.33 -18.07 1.96
CA PHE A 574 -4.03 -18.46 3.33
C PHE A 574 -3.97 -17.23 4.25
N ASN A 575 -4.10 -17.47 5.55
CA ASN A 575 -4.11 -16.38 6.53
C ASN A 575 -2.72 -15.73 6.65
N TYR A 576 -2.64 -14.47 6.21
CA TYR A 576 -1.50 -13.59 6.45
C TYR A 576 -1.98 -12.15 6.64
N THR A 577 -1.27 -11.39 7.46
CA THR A 577 -1.62 -10.01 7.77
C THR A 577 -0.58 -9.09 7.13
N GLN A 578 -1.01 -8.16 6.30
CA GLN A 578 -0.14 -7.17 5.64
C GLN A 578 1.12 -7.76 4.98
N GLY A 579 0.96 -8.91 4.29
CA GLY A 579 2.09 -9.57 3.64
C GLY A 579 2.98 -10.41 4.57
N ASN A 580 2.66 -10.51 5.87
CA ASN A 580 3.42 -11.28 6.85
C ASN A 580 2.65 -12.52 7.29
N ALA A 581 3.32 -13.67 7.37
CA ALA A 581 2.72 -14.89 7.89
C ALA A 581 3.56 -15.46 9.03
N CYS A 582 2.88 -15.76 10.14
CA CYS A 582 3.49 -16.36 11.31
C CYS A 582 3.83 -17.82 11.04
N ILE A 583 5.13 -18.17 11.10
CA ILE A 583 5.61 -19.52 10.74
C ILE A 583 5.60 -20.48 11.92
N ASP A 584 5.49 -20.01 13.15
CA ASP A 584 5.54 -20.80 14.39
C ASP A 584 4.28 -20.65 15.27
N CYS A 585 3.22 -20.02 14.76
CA CYS A 585 1.95 -19.86 15.46
C CYS A 585 1.16 -21.18 15.49
N VAL A 586 1.65 -22.16 16.24
CA VAL A 586 1.02 -23.48 16.40
C VAL A 586 -0.33 -23.33 17.12
N GLY A 587 -1.33 -24.06 16.67
CA GLY A 587 -2.68 -24.03 17.25
C GLY A 587 -3.57 -22.87 16.78
N THR A 588 -3.07 -22.02 15.89
CA THR A 588 -3.82 -20.95 15.24
C THR A 588 -4.20 -21.31 13.79
N ASP A 589 -4.81 -20.37 13.09
CA ASP A 589 -5.10 -20.50 11.64
C ASP A 589 -3.91 -20.15 10.75
N ALA A 590 -2.72 -19.97 11.30
CA ALA A 590 -1.51 -19.68 10.53
C ALA A 590 -1.24 -20.76 9.47
N GLY A 591 -1.04 -20.33 8.24
CA GLY A 591 -0.87 -21.22 7.09
C GLY A 591 -2.11 -21.95 6.61
N ARG A 592 -3.27 -21.86 7.32
CA ARG A 592 -4.54 -22.43 6.84
C ARG A 592 -5.09 -21.61 5.68
N ILE A 593 -5.72 -22.30 4.75
CA ILE A 593 -6.47 -21.69 3.67
C ILE A 593 -7.86 -21.33 4.20
N THR A 594 -8.07 -20.05 4.46
CA THR A 594 -9.28 -19.54 5.12
C THR A 594 -10.22 -18.82 4.18
N ASN A 595 -9.72 -18.45 2.98
CA ASN A 595 -10.50 -17.70 2.01
C ASN A 595 -10.13 -18.06 0.57
N ILE A 596 -10.92 -17.56 -0.35
CA ILE A 596 -10.61 -17.53 -1.78
C ILE A 596 -10.02 -16.14 -2.07
N GLU A 597 -8.85 -16.10 -2.69
CA GLU A 597 -8.17 -14.84 -3.03
C GLU A 597 -9.06 -13.99 -3.96
N ASN A 598 -9.03 -12.69 -3.75
CA ASN A 598 -9.89 -11.67 -4.36
C ASN A 598 -10.35 -11.99 -5.79
N ASN A 599 -11.66 -11.95 -6.01
CA ASN A 599 -12.34 -12.08 -7.30
C ASN A 599 -12.20 -13.43 -8.03
N THR A 600 -11.75 -14.49 -7.37
CA THR A 600 -11.72 -15.83 -7.93
C THR A 600 -12.90 -16.64 -7.42
N SER A 601 -14.00 -16.60 -8.15
CA SER A 601 -15.21 -17.35 -7.79
C SER A 601 -15.10 -18.84 -8.16
N MET A 602 -15.97 -19.64 -7.58
CA MET A 602 -16.31 -20.97 -8.09
C MET A 602 -16.84 -20.85 -9.52
N ARG A 603 -16.93 -21.99 -10.23
CA ARG A 603 -17.47 -22.00 -11.60
C ARG A 603 -18.88 -21.45 -11.62
N LEU A 604 -19.11 -20.47 -12.51
CA LEU A 604 -20.42 -19.88 -12.78
C LEU A 604 -20.75 -20.08 -14.26
N LEU A 605 -21.91 -20.65 -14.55
CA LEU A 605 -22.43 -20.79 -15.91
C LEU A 605 -23.57 -19.79 -16.13
N THR A 606 -23.48 -19.04 -17.22
CA THR A 606 -24.52 -18.11 -17.64
C THR A 606 -24.96 -18.45 -19.06
N PHE A 607 -26.25 -18.53 -19.28
CA PHE A 607 -26.84 -18.78 -20.60
C PHE A 607 -27.56 -17.54 -21.11
N GLY A 608 -27.37 -17.21 -22.35
CA GLY A 608 -27.99 -16.07 -23.01
C GLY A 608 -28.57 -16.44 -24.38
N LEU A 609 -29.68 -15.81 -24.72
CA LEU A 609 -30.27 -15.88 -26.04
C LEU A 609 -30.51 -14.46 -26.56
N ARG A 610 -29.98 -14.14 -27.73
CA ARG A 610 -30.09 -12.83 -28.35
C ARG A 610 -30.73 -12.98 -29.71
N PHE A 611 -31.76 -12.20 -29.94
CA PHE A 611 -32.39 -12.03 -31.27
C PHE A 611 -32.01 -10.66 -31.86
N SER A 612 -31.69 -10.66 -33.14
CA SER A 612 -31.40 -9.44 -33.92
C SER A 612 -32.30 -9.42 -35.15
N PHE A 613 -32.90 -8.26 -35.42
CA PHE A 613 -33.84 -8.05 -36.51
C PHE A 613 -33.60 -6.71 -37.20
#